data_9c4a68aa8fc2dca92c872e55149e3348
#
_entry.id   9c4a68aa8fc2dca92c872e55149e3348
#
_cell.length_a   1.000
_cell.length_b   1.000
_cell.length_c   1.000
_cell.angle_alpha   90.00
_cell.angle_beta   90.00
_cell.angle_gamma   90.00
#
_symmetry.space_group_name_H-M   'P 1'
#
loop_
_entity.id
_entity.type
_entity.pdbx_description
1 polymer ?
#
loop_
_entity_poly.entity_id
_entity_poly.type
_entity_poly.pdbx_seq_one_letter_code
_entity_poly.pdbx_strand_id
1 'polypeptide(L)'
;MLHKFSLVILLFSSFLVKAQFTDDADRLKNMPYMQHNINCDSTSSGSNLAHKYCLNKEFQETDSILNVTLNKVLANYENSSSKNDIIQIQKTWVSNRHNQARLVAYGYKGHMAGIKYLHYMVVSTKSRTKELECFLVP
;
A
#
# COMPACT_ATOMS: atom_id res chain seq x y z
N MET A 1 -57.48 0.49 -29.18
CA MET A 1 -56.25 -0.31 -29.05
C MET A 1 -55.23 0.52 -28.30
N LEU A 2 -55.05 0.28 -26.97
CA LEU A 2 -54.09 1.01 -26.12
C LEU A 2 -52.77 0.27 -26.18
N HIS A 3 -51.73 0.88 -26.76
CA HIS A 3 -50.38 0.41 -26.65
C HIS A 3 -49.82 0.81 -25.29
N LYS A 4 -49.63 -0.18 -24.41
CA LYS A 4 -48.91 -0.05 -23.17
C LYS A 4 -47.43 0.11 -23.48
N PHE A 5 -46.89 1.33 -23.37
CA PHE A 5 -45.46 1.56 -23.33
C PHE A 5 -44.96 1.13 -21.96
N SER A 6 -44.27 0.01 -21.94
CA SER A 6 -43.56 -0.50 -20.75
C SER A 6 -42.27 0.27 -20.63
N LEU A 7 -42.23 1.21 -19.68
CA LEU A 7 -41.04 1.99 -19.36
C LEU A 7 -40.07 1.08 -18.55
N VAL A 8 -39.11 0.50 -19.26
CA VAL A 8 -37.99 -0.23 -18.61
C VAL A 8 -37.05 0.81 -18.00
N ILE A 9 -37.21 1.06 -16.73
CA ILE A 9 -36.26 1.86 -15.94
C ILE A 9 -35.01 0.99 -15.72
N LEU A 10 -34.01 1.19 -16.57
CA LEU A 10 -32.67 0.68 -16.36
C LEU A 10 -32.06 1.41 -15.16
N LEU A 11 -32.21 0.78 -13.99
CA LEU A 11 -31.44 1.15 -12.80
C LEU A 11 -29.95 0.86 -13.10
N PHE A 12 -29.27 1.87 -13.63
CA PHE A 12 -27.82 1.91 -13.58
C PHE A 12 -27.42 2.02 -12.11
N SER A 13 -27.32 0.87 -11.45
CA SER A 13 -26.55 0.77 -10.21
C SER A 13 -25.12 1.11 -10.57
N SER A 14 -24.74 2.36 -10.33
CA SER A 14 -23.37 2.79 -10.32
C SER A 14 -22.65 1.96 -9.25
N PHE A 15 -22.13 0.82 -9.67
CA PHE A 15 -21.10 0.13 -8.93
C PHE A 15 -19.95 1.13 -8.84
N LEU A 16 -19.88 1.84 -7.74
CA LEU A 16 -18.65 2.43 -7.26
C LEU A 16 -17.69 1.26 -7.07
N VAL A 17 -16.99 0.92 -8.15
CA VAL A 17 -15.79 0.12 -8.07
C VAL A 17 -14.85 1.00 -7.25
N LYS A 18 -14.96 0.87 -5.91
CA LYS A 18 -13.81 1.16 -5.07
C LYS A 18 -12.75 0.25 -5.64
N ALA A 19 -11.84 0.83 -6.43
CA ALA A 19 -10.60 0.17 -6.76
C ALA A 19 -10.02 -0.21 -5.39
N GLN A 20 -10.27 -1.42 -4.97
CA GLN A 20 -9.59 -2.02 -3.84
C GLN A 20 -8.14 -2.13 -4.31
N PHE A 21 -7.40 -1.02 -4.10
CA PHE A 21 -6.01 -1.17 -3.84
C PHE A 21 -5.98 -2.23 -2.75
N THR A 22 -5.54 -3.41 -3.10
CA THR A 22 -5.17 -4.39 -2.10
C THR A 22 -4.12 -3.67 -1.28
N ASP A 23 -4.57 -3.14 -0.17
CA ASP A 23 -3.71 -2.42 0.72
C ASP A 23 -2.73 -3.47 1.22
N ASP A 24 -1.50 -3.42 0.68
CA ASP A 24 -0.44 -4.33 1.09
C ASP A 24 -0.25 -4.28 2.61
N ALA A 25 -0.49 -3.13 3.22
CA ALA A 25 -0.42 -2.97 4.66
C ALA A 25 -1.48 -3.80 5.37
N ASP A 26 -2.74 -3.75 4.95
CA ASP A 26 -3.81 -4.57 5.55
C ASP A 26 -3.57 -6.06 5.34
N ARG A 27 -3.16 -6.47 4.13
CA ARG A 27 -2.83 -7.85 3.84
C ARG A 27 -1.67 -8.36 4.71
N LEU A 28 -0.60 -7.60 4.83
CA LEU A 28 0.61 -7.97 5.58
C LEU A 28 0.38 -7.93 7.08
N LYS A 29 -0.40 -6.97 7.60
CA LYS A 29 -0.79 -6.88 9.00
C LYS A 29 -1.54 -8.13 9.48
N ASN A 30 -2.37 -8.72 8.61
CA ASN A 30 -3.19 -9.88 8.93
C ASN A 30 -2.50 -11.24 8.68
N MET A 31 -1.20 -11.24 8.39
CA MET A 31 -0.45 -12.48 8.23
C MET A 31 -0.36 -13.26 9.55
N PRO A 32 -0.46 -14.62 9.54
CA PRO A 32 -0.48 -15.43 10.77
C PRO A 32 0.69 -15.16 11.70
N TYR A 33 1.89 -14.90 11.17
CA TYR A 33 3.08 -14.63 11.98
C TYR A 33 3.02 -13.29 12.72
N MET A 34 2.12 -12.37 12.36
CA MET A 34 1.91 -11.10 13.05
C MET A 34 1.10 -11.24 14.35
N GLN A 35 0.54 -12.42 14.61
CA GLN A 35 -0.14 -12.71 15.87
C GLN A 35 0.85 -12.98 17.03
N HIS A 36 2.13 -13.18 16.73
CA HIS A 36 3.17 -13.32 17.74
C HIS A 36 3.52 -11.96 18.36
N ASN A 37 3.71 -11.94 19.68
CA ASN A 37 4.19 -10.73 20.36
C ASN A 37 5.71 -10.78 20.46
N ILE A 38 6.40 -10.28 19.44
CA ILE A 38 7.86 -10.29 19.35
C ILE A 38 8.39 -8.89 19.67
N ASN A 39 9.34 -8.82 20.62
CA ASN A 39 10.04 -7.58 20.89
C ASN A 39 11.12 -7.33 19.81
N CYS A 40 10.94 -6.26 19.03
CA CYS A 40 11.85 -5.89 17.94
C CYS A 40 13.08 -5.09 18.42
N ASP A 41 13.06 -4.59 19.66
CA ASP A 41 14.17 -3.80 20.22
C ASP A 41 15.30 -4.69 20.78
N SER A 42 14.99 -5.98 21.01
CA SER A 42 15.98 -6.92 21.50
C SER A 42 16.78 -7.54 20.35
N THR A 43 18.10 -7.34 20.35
CA THR A 43 19.03 -7.97 19.39
C THR A 43 19.08 -9.51 19.51
N SER A 44 18.43 -10.09 20.51
CA SER A 44 18.38 -11.54 20.77
C SER A 44 17.39 -12.31 19.89
N SER A 45 16.59 -11.66 19.11
CA SER A 45 15.61 -12.31 18.23
C SER A 45 16.25 -12.76 16.90
N GLY A 46 17.34 -13.51 16.96
CA GLY A 46 18.07 -13.99 15.76
C GLY A 46 17.33 -15.00 14.90
N SER A 47 16.01 -15.21 15.11
CA SER A 47 15.21 -16.09 14.26
C SER A 47 14.72 -15.37 13.01
N ASN A 48 14.66 -16.09 11.89
CA ASN A 48 14.08 -15.58 10.64
C ASN A 48 12.61 -15.15 10.82
N LEU A 49 11.88 -15.77 11.74
CA LEU A 49 10.51 -15.40 12.08
C LEU A 49 10.46 -14.02 12.72
N ALA A 50 11.32 -13.76 13.70
CA ALA A 50 11.41 -12.48 14.39
C ALA A 50 11.83 -11.37 13.42
N HIS A 51 12.83 -11.62 12.59
CA HIS A 51 13.27 -10.66 11.56
C HIS A 51 12.12 -10.31 10.60
N LYS A 52 11.41 -11.31 10.10
CA LYS A 52 10.25 -11.11 9.23
C LYS A 52 9.12 -10.33 9.92
N TYR A 53 8.84 -10.64 11.19
CA TYR A 53 7.86 -9.91 11.99
C TYR A 53 8.22 -8.44 12.14
N CYS A 54 9.45 -8.16 12.53
CA CYS A 54 9.93 -6.79 12.78
C CYS A 54 9.97 -5.96 11.49
N LEU A 55 10.38 -6.53 10.36
CA LEU A 55 10.29 -5.86 9.07
C LEU A 55 8.84 -5.54 8.66
N ASN A 56 7.90 -6.45 8.95
CA ASN A 56 6.50 -6.16 8.66
C ASN A 56 5.95 -5.04 9.56
N LYS A 57 6.31 -5.04 10.83
CA LYS A 57 5.96 -3.94 11.76
C LYS A 57 6.52 -2.62 11.26
N GLU A 58 7.80 -2.57 10.89
CA GLU A 58 8.43 -1.39 10.30
C GLU A 58 7.73 -0.96 8.99
N PHE A 59 7.31 -1.90 8.16
CA PHE A 59 6.54 -1.60 6.96
C PHE A 59 5.20 -0.93 7.30
N GLN A 60 4.44 -1.45 8.29
CA GLN A 60 3.18 -0.83 8.73
C GLN A 60 3.38 0.63 9.17
N GLU A 61 4.44 0.89 9.92
CA GLU A 61 4.77 2.24 10.39
C GLU A 61 5.16 3.17 9.23
N THR A 62 6.02 2.72 8.33
CA THR A 62 6.47 3.52 7.17
C THR A 62 5.35 3.77 6.17
N ASP A 63 4.46 2.82 5.96
CA ASP A 63 3.29 2.97 5.07
C ASP A 63 2.27 3.96 5.66
N SER A 64 2.08 3.95 6.98
CA SER A 64 1.27 4.96 7.68
C SER A 64 1.83 6.37 7.49
N ILE A 65 3.14 6.55 7.62
CA ILE A 65 3.81 7.85 7.39
C ILE A 65 3.65 8.29 5.94
N LEU A 66 3.82 7.38 4.97
CA LEU A 66 3.60 7.66 3.55
C LEU A 66 2.19 8.19 3.29
N ASN A 67 1.16 7.55 3.87
CA ASN A 67 -0.23 7.96 3.67
C ASN A 67 -0.52 9.33 4.31
N VAL A 68 0.05 9.63 5.47
CA VAL A 68 -0.04 10.97 6.08
C VAL A 68 0.61 12.02 5.19
N THR A 69 1.79 11.74 4.65
CA THR A 69 2.51 12.66 3.74
C THR A 69 1.74 12.88 2.44
N LEU A 70 1.21 11.80 1.84
CA LEU A 70 0.36 11.90 0.65
C LEU A 70 -0.87 12.78 0.88
N ASN A 71 -1.55 12.61 2.01
CA ASN A 71 -2.71 13.43 2.34
C ASN A 71 -2.37 14.91 2.47
N LYS A 72 -1.20 15.26 3.04
CA LYS A 72 -0.70 16.64 3.09
C LYS A 72 -0.44 17.18 1.68
N VAL A 73 0.20 16.40 0.81
CA VAL A 73 0.42 16.78 -0.59
C VAL A 73 -0.93 17.01 -1.29
N LEU A 74 -1.87 16.08 -1.19
CA LEU A 74 -3.17 16.22 -1.84
C LEU A 74 -3.96 17.44 -1.35
N ALA A 75 -3.81 17.83 -0.08
CA ALA A 75 -4.41 19.06 0.46
C ALA A 75 -3.82 20.32 -0.19
N ASN A 76 -2.51 20.36 -0.45
CA ASN A 76 -1.87 21.48 -1.14
C ASN A 76 -2.33 21.63 -2.60
N TYR A 77 -2.80 20.55 -3.22
CA TYR A 77 -3.29 20.50 -4.61
C TYR A 77 -4.83 20.40 -4.71
N GLU A 78 -5.57 20.71 -3.63
CA GLU A 78 -7.04 20.51 -3.56
C GLU A 78 -7.79 21.10 -4.75
N ASN A 79 -7.42 22.31 -5.17
CA ASN A 79 -8.05 23.04 -6.25
C ASN A 79 -7.28 22.96 -7.58
N SER A 80 -6.36 22.01 -7.72
CA SER A 80 -5.52 21.84 -8.90
C SER A 80 -5.95 20.62 -9.72
N SER A 81 -5.87 20.74 -11.05
CA SER A 81 -6.00 19.59 -11.96
C SER A 81 -4.96 18.51 -11.68
N SER A 82 -3.79 18.90 -11.17
CA SER A 82 -2.69 17.99 -10.81
C SER A 82 -3.01 17.04 -9.66
N LYS A 83 -4.05 17.32 -8.86
CA LYS A 83 -4.47 16.41 -7.78
C LYS A 83 -4.78 15.01 -8.30
N ASN A 84 -5.52 14.90 -9.41
CA ASN A 84 -5.85 13.62 -10.02
C ASN A 84 -4.60 12.90 -10.57
N ASP A 85 -3.67 13.66 -11.14
CA ASP A 85 -2.40 13.11 -11.64
C ASP A 85 -1.58 12.52 -10.49
N ILE A 86 -1.47 13.24 -9.37
CA ILE A 86 -0.79 12.74 -8.15
C ILE A 86 -1.42 11.44 -7.66
N ILE A 87 -2.75 11.37 -7.62
CA ILE A 87 -3.48 10.14 -7.22
C ILE A 87 -3.15 8.99 -8.18
N GLN A 88 -3.15 9.19 -9.49
CA GLN A 88 -2.85 8.15 -10.47
C GLN A 88 -1.38 7.68 -10.39
N ILE A 89 -0.45 8.63 -10.25
CA ILE A 89 0.97 8.32 -10.05
C ILE A 89 1.16 7.47 -8.79
N GLN A 90 0.51 7.86 -7.68
CA GLN A 90 0.61 7.10 -6.44
C GLN A 90 0.04 5.68 -6.58
N LYS A 91 -1.07 5.55 -7.27
CA LYS A 91 -1.67 4.24 -7.58
C LYS A 91 -0.72 3.34 -8.35
N THR A 92 -0.15 3.85 -9.41
CA THR A 92 0.81 3.11 -10.23
C THR A 92 2.04 2.72 -9.42
N TRP A 93 2.53 3.63 -8.58
CA TRP A 93 3.67 3.38 -7.71
C TRP A 93 3.40 2.24 -6.72
N VAL A 94 2.23 2.20 -6.06
CA VAL A 94 1.85 1.11 -5.13
C VAL A 94 1.88 -0.25 -5.83
N SER A 95 1.30 -0.34 -7.03
CA SER A 95 1.32 -1.56 -7.84
C SER A 95 2.74 -1.98 -8.22
N ASN A 96 3.57 -1.02 -8.63
CA ASN A 96 4.97 -1.27 -9.00
C ASN A 96 5.79 -1.71 -7.79
N ARG A 97 5.62 -1.08 -6.62
CA ARG A 97 6.27 -1.49 -5.36
C ARG A 97 6.03 -2.96 -5.07
N HIS A 98 4.76 -3.39 -5.13
CA HIS A 98 4.39 -4.79 -4.91
C HIS A 98 5.08 -5.73 -5.88
N ASN A 99 5.03 -5.44 -7.18
CA ASN A 99 5.61 -6.27 -8.22
C ASN A 99 7.14 -6.36 -8.10
N GLN A 100 7.81 -5.25 -7.83
CA GLN A 100 9.25 -5.21 -7.63
C GLN A 100 9.69 -5.95 -6.36
N ALA A 101 8.94 -5.84 -5.27
CA ALA A 101 9.18 -6.63 -4.06
C ALA A 101 9.12 -8.13 -4.32
N ARG A 102 8.17 -8.58 -5.15
CA ARG A 102 8.10 -9.98 -5.59
C ARG A 102 9.31 -10.40 -6.43
N LEU A 103 9.77 -9.54 -7.32
CA LEU A 103 10.95 -9.80 -8.14
C LEU A 103 12.22 -9.91 -7.29
N VAL A 104 12.40 -9.02 -6.30
CA VAL A 104 13.53 -9.07 -5.36
C VAL A 104 13.51 -10.34 -4.51
N ALA A 105 12.31 -10.83 -4.18
CA ALA A 105 12.15 -12.09 -3.44
C ALA A 105 12.25 -13.34 -4.33
N TYR A 106 12.25 -13.18 -5.65
CA TYR A 106 12.30 -14.29 -6.59
C TYR A 106 13.58 -15.12 -6.41
N GLY A 107 13.43 -16.45 -6.42
CA GLY A 107 14.54 -17.37 -6.20
C GLY A 107 14.85 -17.70 -4.73
N TYR A 108 14.37 -16.88 -3.78
CA TYR A 108 14.44 -17.22 -2.36
C TYR A 108 13.26 -18.10 -1.94
N LYS A 109 13.47 -18.92 -0.91
CA LYS A 109 12.44 -19.83 -0.37
C LYS A 109 12.18 -19.58 1.12
N GLY A 110 11.00 -20.00 1.59
CA GLY A 110 10.62 -19.96 3.01
C GLY A 110 10.67 -18.55 3.61
N HIS A 111 11.22 -18.44 4.80
CA HIS A 111 11.29 -17.17 5.51
C HIS A 111 12.13 -16.11 4.78
N MET A 112 13.19 -16.53 4.08
CA MET A 112 14.08 -15.61 3.38
C MET A 112 13.36 -14.85 2.25
N ALA A 113 12.48 -15.50 1.51
CA ALA A 113 11.66 -14.83 0.51
C ALA A 113 10.81 -13.70 1.13
N GLY A 114 10.17 -13.98 2.27
CA GLY A 114 9.40 -12.98 3.01
C GLY A 114 10.25 -11.82 3.54
N ILE A 115 11.45 -12.11 4.04
CA ILE A 115 12.39 -11.10 4.53
C ILE A 115 12.83 -10.17 3.37
N LYS A 116 13.21 -10.73 2.21
CA LYS A 116 13.60 -9.94 1.03
C LYS A 116 12.46 -9.07 0.51
N TYR A 117 11.25 -9.64 0.44
CA TYR A 117 10.05 -8.90 0.05
C TYR A 117 9.80 -7.72 0.98
N LEU A 118 9.73 -7.94 2.29
CA LEU A 118 9.42 -6.91 3.28
C LEU A 118 10.50 -5.84 3.37
N HIS A 119 11.77 -6.22 3.30
CA HIS A 119 12.87 -5.26 3.26
C HIS A 119 12.74 -4.29 2.09
N TYR A 120 12.44 -4.81 0.88
CA TYR A 120 12.19 -3.96 -0.28
C TYR A 120 10.98 -3.05 -0.07
N MET A 121 9.88 -3.58 0.49
CA MET A 121 8.68 -2.79 0.80
C MET A 121 9.00 -1.61 1.72
N VAL A 122 9.77 -1.83 2.79
CA VAL A 122 10.21 -0.77 3.73
C VAL A 122 11.05 0.29 3.02
N VAL A 123 12.12 -0.13 2.33
CA VAL A 123 13.06 0.80 1.67
C VAL A 123 12.36 1.63 0.60
N SER A 124 11.56 0.99 -0.24
CA SER A 124 10.81 1.68 -1.31
C SER A 124 9.79 2.67 -0.73
N THR A 125 9.10 2.32 0.36
CA THR A 125 8.12 3.20 1.01
C THR A 125 8.79 4.42 1.62
N LYS A 126 9.92 4.25 2.30
CA LYS A 126 10.71 5.38 2.84
C LYS A 126 11.19 6.31 1.72
N SER A 127 11.67 5.76 0.61
CA SER A 127 12.08 6.57 -0.55
C SER A 127 10.92 7.37 -1.13
N ARG A 128 9.76 6.74 -1.29
CA ARG A 128 8.56 7.42 -1.81
C ARG A 128 8.07 8.54 -0.90
N THR A 129 8.15 8.36 0.41
CA THR A 129 7.81 9.41 1.37
C THR A 129 8.67 10.65 1.14
N LYS A 130 9.99 10.47 0.98
CA LYS A 130 10.91 11.59 0.67
C LYS A 130 10.61 12.27 -0.67
N GLU A 131 10.24 11.49 -1.70
CA GLU A 131 9.81 12.06 -2.98
C GLU A 131 8.54 12.93 -2.81
N LEU A 132 7.56 12.46 -2.04
CA LEU A 132 6.34 13.22 -1.77
C LEU A 132 6.60 14.49 -0.96
N GLU A 133 7.56 14.47 -0.04
CA GLU A 133 7.96 15.65 0.73
C GLU A 133 8.47 16.78 -0.17
N CYS A 134 9.07 16.47 -1.33
CA CYS A 134 9.48 17.50 -2.30
C CYS A 134 8.29 18.31 -2.86
N PHE A 135 7.07 17.76 -2.84
CA PHE A 135 5.87 18.50 -3.26
C PHE A 135 5.30 19.41 -2.15
N LEU A 136 5.83 19.32 -0.93
CA LEU A 136 5.41 20.15 0.20
C LEU A 136 6.26 21.42 0.37
N VAL A 137 7.38 21.48 -0.32
CA VAL A 137 8.28 22.64 -0.29
C VAL A 137 7.79 23.65 -1.33
N PRO A 138 7.55 24.95 -0.96
CA PRO A 138 7.11 25.97 -1.87
C PRO A 138 8.18 26.35 -2.89
#